data_bb218b25576a4e7e002ab4cb90ab46d3
#
_entry.id   bb218b25576a4e7e002ab4cb90ab46d3
#
_cell.length_a   1.000
_cell.length_b   1.000
_cell.length_c   1.000
_cell.angle_alpha   90.00
_cell.angle_beta   90.00
_cell.angle_gamma   90.00
#
_symmetry.space_group_name_H-M   'P 1'
#
loop_
_entity.id
_entity.type
_entity.pdbx_description
1 polymer ?
#
loop_
_entity_poly.entity_id
_entity_poly.type
_entity_poly.pdbx_seq_one_letter_code
_entity_poly.pdbx_strand_id
1 'polypeptide(L)'
;GITDGAQRLLIQSLWKMKVTVMRQMEFKMERPGLTKAGDHLKVTEGKLPTSYYYTIEHAIAMSGNYAVGERLKSREGDVIDVKETEKGYFVTMEFDE
;
A
#
# COMPACT_ATOMS: atom_id res chain seq x y z
N GLY A 1 -10.21 -32.39 18.43
CA GLY A 1 -11.49 -32.48 19.04
C GLY A 1 -12.37 -31.27 18.80
N ILE A 2 -13.49 -31.23 19.43
CA ILE A 2 -14.46 -30.14 19.31
C ILE A 2 -13.86 -28.81 19.76
N THR A 3 -13.03 -28.83 20.77
CA THR A 3 -12.36 -27.66 21.30
C THR A 3 -11.45 -27.03 20.25
N ASP A 4 -10.74 -27.83 19.47
CA ASP A 4 -9.85 -27.34 18.44
C ASP A 4 -10.61 -26.62 17.33
N GLY A 5 -11.78 -27.13 16.96
CA GLY A 5 -12.63 -26.48 15.98
C GLY A 5 -13.08 -25.10 16.40
N ALA A 6 -13.46 -24.94 17.64
CA ALA A 6 -13.89 -23.65 18.19
C ALA A 6 -12.74 -22.64 18.19
N GLN A 7 -11.55 -23.07 18.58
CA GLN A 7 -10.38 -22.20 18.61
C GLN A 7 -9.99 -21.74 17.21
N ARG A 8 -10.07 -22.61 16.23
CA ARG A 8 -9.77 -22.26 14.84
C ARG A 8 -10.72 -21.18 14.32
N LEU A 9 -11.98 -21.29 14.63
CA LEU A 9 -12.97 -20.29 14.20
C LEU A 9 -12.67 -18.91 14.80
N LEU A 10 -12.30 -18.86 16.06
CA LEU A 10 -11.93 -17.61 16.72
C LEU A 10 -10.71 -16.97 16.09
N ILE A 11 -9.68 -17.77 15.82
CA ILE A 11 -8.45 -17.31 15.20
C ILE A 11 -8.73 -16.76 13.79
N GLN A 12 -9.55 -17.45 13.02
CA GLN A 12 -9.90 -17.01 11.67
C GLN A 12 -10.66 -15.70 11.69
N SER A 13 -11.55 -15.51 12.63
CA SER A 13 -12.31 -14.25 12.76
C SER A 13 -11.38 -13.07 13.05
N LEU A 14 -10.46 -13.23 13.98
CA LEU A 14 -9.49 -12.19 14.31
C LEU A 14 -8.58 -11.89 13.13
N TRP A 15 -8.17 -12.92 12.40
CA TRP A 15 -7.32 -12.79 11.24
C TRP A 15 -8.01 -12.00 10.12
N LYS A 16 -9.27 -12.29 9.86
CA LYS A 16 -10.06 -11.56 8.86
C LYS A 16 -10.19 -10.09 9.19
N MET A 17 -10.39 -9.75 10.43
CA MET A 17 -10.50 -8.36 10.86
C MET A 17 -9.23 -7.58 10.56
N LYS A 18 -8.07 -8.17 10.73
CA LYS A 18 -6.78 -7.54 10.42
C LYS A 18 -6.61 -7.32 8.92
N VAL A 19 -6.98 -8.31 8.12
CA VAL A 19 -6.80 -8.24 6.67
C VAL A 19 -7.69 -7.18 6.02
N THR A 20 -8.90 -6.97 6.56
CA THR A 20 -9.86 -6.04 5.96
C THR A 20 -9.51 -4.57 6.10
N VAL A 21 -8.54 -4.20 6.93
CA VAL A 21 -8.17 -2.79 7.16
C VAL A 21 -6.91 -2.36 6.42
N MET A 22 -6.33 -3.26 5.61
CA MET A 22 -5.12 -2.92 4.85
C MET A 22 -5.46 -2.53 3.43
N ARG A 23 -4.88 -1.43 2.97
CA ARG A 23 -5.06 -0.94 1.61
C ARG A 23 -3.74 -0.97 0.87
N GLN A 24 -3.75 -1.46 -0.37
CA GLN A 24 -2.56 -1.49 -1.21
C GLN A 24 -2.66 -0.44 -2.30
N MET A 25 -1.53 0.18 -2.64
CA MET A 25 -1.45 1.17 -3.69
C MET A 25 -0.16 0.98 -4.46
N GLU A 26 -0.22 1.11 -5.78
CA GLU A 26 0.92 0.96 -6.66
C GLU A 26 1.51 2.31 -7.05
N PHE A 27 2.83 2.40 -7.05
CA PHE A 27 3.58 3.60 -7.42
C PHE A 27 4.58 3.25 -8.51
N LYS A 28 4.77 4.16 -9.46
CA LYS A 28 5.76 3.98 -10.52
C LYS A 28 7.08 4.65 -10.13
N MET A 29 8.15 3.86 -10.16
CA MET A 29 9.51 4.30 -9.84
C MET A 29 10.31 4.45 -11.12
N GLU A 30 10.93 5.61 -11.32
CA GLU A 30 11.68 5.89 -12.56
C GLU A 30 13.06 5.24 -12.58
N ARG A 31 13.69 5.03 -11.42
CA ARG A 31 15.01 4.43 -11.29
C ARG A 31 14.97 3.22 -10.38
N PRO A 32 15.75 2.17 -10.68
CA PRO A 32 15.79 1.00 -9.81
C PRO A 32 16.55 1.26 -8.51
N GLY A 33 16.30 0.45 -7.49
CA GLY A 33 17.10 0.43 -6.29
C GLY A 33 16.86 1.54 -5.29
N LEU A 34 15.80 2.35 -5.47
CA LEU A 34 15.48 3.43 -4.53
C LEU A 34 14.76 2.93 -3.28
N THR A 35 14.09 1.79 -3.37
CA THR A 35 13.42 1.16 -2.24
C THR A 35 13.30 -0.34 -2.50
N LYS A 36 12.94 -1.09 -1.46
CA LYS A 36 12.79 -2.54 -1.51
C LYS A 36 11.67 -2.98 -0.59
N ALA A 37 11.19 -4.20 -0.77
CA ALA A 37 10.21 -4.80 0.12
C ALA A 37 10.71 -4.80 1.55
N GLY A 38 9.85 -4.40 2.49
CA GLY A 38 10.19 -4.27 3.89
C GLY A 38 10.49 -2.83 4.33
N ASP A 39 10.70 -1.92 3.40
CA ASP A 39 10.91 -0.51 3.76
C ASP A 39 9.62 0.14 4.25
N HIS A 40 9.74 0.97 5.28
CA HIS A 40 8.63 1.79 5.77
C HIS A 40 8.88 3.23 5.32
N LEU A 41 7.99 3.75 4.47
CA LEU A 41 8.20 5.03 3.80
C LEU A 41 7.02 5.96 3.98
N LYS A 42 7.30 7.25 3.91
CA LYS A 42 6.27 8.29 3.96
C LYS A 42 5.83 8.65 2.55
N VAL A 43 4.57 9.07 2.43
CA VAL A 43 4.00 9.55 1.17
C VAL A 43 3.42 10.94 1.36
N THR A 44 3.46 11.73 0.30
CA THR A 44 2.84 13.04 0.26
C THR A 44 1.70 13.03 -0.73
N GLU A 45 0.67 13.83 -0.47
CA GLU A 45 -0.49 13.96 -1.34
C GLU A 45 -0.34 15.22 -2.19
N GLY A 46 -0.53 15.07 -3.51
CA GLY A 46 -0.64 16.18 -4.42
C GLY A 46 -2.08 16.33 -4.88
N LYS A 47 -2.53 17.57 -5.06
CA LYS A 47 -3.90 17.85 -5.49
C LYS A 47 -3.92 18.38 -6.92
N LEU A 48 -4.78 17.78 -7.73
CA LEU A 48 -5.12 18.25 -9.07
C LEU A 48 -6.54 18.81 -9.07
N PRO A 49 -6.99 19.50 -10.10
CA PRO A 49 -8.34 20.10 -10.10
C PRO A 49 -9.47 19.11 -9.78
N THR A 50 -9.36 17.84 -10.24
CA THR A 50 -10.42 16.83 -10.05
C THR A 50 -9.93 15.55 -9.42
N SER A 51 -8.67 15.49 -8.99
CA SER A 51 -8.10 14.23 -8.48
C SER A 51 -6.93 14.48 -7.54
N TYR A 52 -6.41 13.40 -6.99
CA TYR A 52 -5.27 13.40 -6.07
C TYR A 52 -4.25 12.37 -6.54
N TYR A 53 -2.98 12.64 -6.26
CA TYR A 53 -1.92 11.68 -6.50
C TYR A 53 -0.99 11.62 -5.29
N TYR A 54 -0.18 10.59 -5.21
CA TYR A 54 0.69 10.36 -4.06
C TYR A 54 2.13 10.13 -4.53
N THR A 55 3.06 10.65 -3.74
CA THR A 55 4.49 10.51 -4.03
C THR A 55 5.17 9.90 -2.81
N ILE A 56 5.93 8.83 -3.03
CA ILE A 56 6.79 8.29 -1.97
C ILE A 56 7.98 9.23 -1.82
N GLU A 57 8.19 9.73 -0.60
CA GLU A 57 9.29 10.66 -0.32
C GLU A 57 10.65 9.94 -0.39
N HIS A 58 11.69 10.54 -0.87
CA HIS A 58 11.78 11.84 -1.53
C HIS A 58 11.87 11.59 -3.05
N ALA A 59 10.78 11.74 -3.72
CA ALA A 59 10.67 11.52 -5.16
C ALA A 59 11.08 10.10 -5.60
N ILE A 60 10.80 9.11 -4.76
CA ILE A 60 11.13 7.70 -5.04
C ILE A 60 10.21 7.16 -6.12
N ALA A 61 8.91 7.39 -5.97
CA ALA A 61 7.91 6.86 -6.90
C ALA A 61 6.62 7.66 -6.77
N MET A 62 5.79 7.64 -7.84
CA MET A 62 4.52 8.36 -7.88
C MET A 62 3.38 7.40 -8.23
N SER A 63 2.21 7.64 -7.63
CA SER A 63 1.01 6.89 -7.93
C SER A 63 0.28 7.43 -9.16
N GLY A 64 -0.74 6.70 -9.63
CA GLY A 64 -1.72 7.25 -10.54
C GLY A 64 -2.65 8.23 -9.82
N ASN A 65 -3.68 8.70 -10.51
CA ASN A 65 -4.63 9.66 -9.97
C ASN A 65 -5.82 8.96 -9.31
N TYR A 66 -6.29 9.53 -8.21
CA TYR A 66 -7.40 8.99 -7.43
C TYR A 66 -8.49 10.04 -7.23
N ALA A 67 -9.74 9.62 -7.29
CA ALA A 67 -10.88 10.49 -7.04
C ALA A 67 -10.98 10.86 -5.56
N VAL A 68 -11.78 11.89 -5.25
CA VAL A 68 -11.98 12.35 -3.86
C VAL A 68 -12.41 11.20 -2.93
N GLY A 69 -13.32 10.34 -3.39
CA GLY A 69 -13.79 9.20 -2.60
C GLY A 69 -12.74 8.11 -2.38
N GLU A 70 -11.65 8.16 -3.12
CA GLU A 70 -10.56 7.18 -3.05
C GLU A 70 -9.29 7.73 -2.42
N ARG A 71 -9.38 8.91 -1.79
CA ARG A 71 -8.22 9.54 -1.15
C ARG A 71 -7.61 8.65 -0.08
N LEU A 72 -6.28 8.64 -0.04
CA LEU A 72 -5.52 7.95 0.97
C LEU A 72 -5.52 8.79 2.25
N LYS A 73 -5.85 8.18 3.38
CA LYS A 73 -5.86 8.86 4.68
C LYS A 73 -4.51 8.78 5.38
N SER A 74 -3.79 7.68 5.16
CA SER A 74 -2.47 7.46 5.75
C SER A 74 -1.41 8.27 5.03
N ARG A 75 -0.32 8.60 5.73
CA ARG A 75 0.82 9.32 5.15
C ARG A 75 2.10 8.51 5.22
N GLU A 76 2.02 7.26 5.64
CA GLU A 76 3.13 6.32 5.67
C GLU A 76 2.62 4.91 5.51
N GLY A 77 3.47 4.02 5.03
CA GLY A 77 3.13 2.63 4.83
C GLY A 77 4.36 1.79 4.58
N ASP A 78 4.13 0.50 4.35
CA ASP A 78 5.18 -0.48 4.14
C ASP A 78 5.25 -0.90 2.68
N VAL A 79 6.45 -0.97 2.14
CA VAL A 79 6.69 -1.54 0.81
C VAL A 79 6.59 -3.05 0.91
N ILE A 80 5.66 -3.65 0.18
CA ILE A 80 5.47 -5.10 0.20
C ILE A 80 6.01 -5.78 -1.05
N ASP A 81 6.20 -5.05 -2.13
CA ASP A 81 6.72 -5.61 -3.37
C ASP A 81 7.33 -4.53 -4.26
N VAL A 82 8.36 -4.90 -5.00
CA VAL A 82 8.94 -4.07 -6.05
C VAL A 82 9.08 -4.94 -7.28
N LYS A 83 8.43 -4.54 -8.37
CA LYS A 83 8.37 -5.32 -9.60
C LYS A 83 8.98 -4.55 -10.77
N GLU A 84 9.82 -5.21 -11.53
CA GLU A 84 10.36 -4.68 -12.77
C GLU A 84 9.52 -5.17 -13.96
N THR A 85 9.13 -4.24 -14.82
CA THR A 85 8.38 -4.55 -16.04
C THR A 85 8.97 -3.78 -17.22
N GLU A 86 8.50 -4.07 -18.43
CA GLU A 86 8.90 -3.33 -19.63
C GLU A 86 8.55 -1.85 -19.55
N LYS A 87 7.53 -1.51 -18.75
CA LYS A 87 7.07 -0.13 -18.58
C LYS A 87 7.78 0.62 -17.46
N GLY A 88 8.64 -0.06 -16.70
CA GLY A 88 9.36 0.52 -15.59
C GLY A 88 9.28 -0.31 -14.32
N TYR A 89 9.58 0.32 -13.21
CA TYR A 89 9.60 -0.33 -11.90
C TYR A 89 8.35 0.09 -11.12
N PHE A 90 7.66 -0.89 -10.54
CA PHE A 90 6.43 -0.63 -9.77
C PHE A 90 6.62 -1.05 -8.33
N VAL A 91 6.28 -0.13 -7.42
CA VAL A 91 6.35 -0.35 -5.98
C VAL A 91 4.95 -0.49 -5.45
N THR A 92 4.67 -1.57 -4.73
CA THR A 92 3.38 -1.75 -4.05
C THR A 92 3.58 -1.46 -2.57
N MET A 93 2.82 -0.51 -2.06
CA MET A 93 2.80 -0.18 -0.63
C MET A 93 1.49 -0.59 0.00
N GLU A 94 1.56 -0.94 1.27
CA GLU A 94 0.41 -1.30 2.07
C GLU A 94 0.21 -0.28 3.18
N PHE A 95 -1.01 0.20 3.31
CA PHE A 95 -1.39 1.23 4.28
C PHE A 95 -2.43 0.69 5.26
N ASP A 96 -2.32 1.11 6.50
CA ASP A 96 -3.23 0.70 7.57
C ASP A 96 -4.51 1.54 7.52
N GLU A 97 -5.37 1.21 6.58
CA GLU A 97 -6.70 1.85 6.45
C GLU A 97 -7.69 1.04 5.61
#